data_d7518393b53ad400c16f6bb6bb4a29a9
#
_entry.id   d7518393b53ad400c16f6bb6bb4a29a9
#
_cell.length_a   1.000
_cell.length_b   1.000
_cell.length_c   1.000
_cell.angle_alpha   90.00
_cell.angle_beta   90.00
_cell.angle_gamma   90.00
#
_symmetry.space_group_name_H-M   'P 1'
#
loop_
_entity.id
_entity.type
_entity.pdbx_description
1 polymer ?
#
loop_
_entity_poly.entity_id
_entity_poly.type
_entity_poly.pdbx_seq_one_letter_code
_entity_poly.pdbx_strand_id
1 'polypeptide(L)'
;MTESVLVTGSSRGIGRAIALRLAQAGYDIVLHCRSGLADAEAVKADIEALGRHARVLQFDVSDRAACKAILEADVDTHGAYYGVVLNAGLTRDGAFPALSEDDWDVVMRTNLDGFYNVLHPVMMPMIRRRAAGRIVCITSVSGLIGNRGQVNYSASKAGLIGAAKALAIELGKRRITVNCVAPGLIDTAMLDENVPVEELMKMIPAQRMGTPEEVAGAVNFLMSAEASYITRQVLAVNGGLC
;
A
#
# COMPACT_ATOMS: atom_id res chain seq x y z
N MET A 1 22.27 1.01 11.86
CA MET A 1 20.82 1.01 12.18
C MET A 1 20.11 0.28 11.07
N THR A 2 19.25 -0.64 11.41
CA THR A 2 18.46 -1.40 10.44
C THR A 2 17.42 -0.49 9.79
N GLU A 3 17.17 -0.68 8.51
CA GLU A 3 16.19 0.12 7.76
C GLU A 3 14.77 -0.34 8.12
N SER A 4 13.91 0.59 8.56
CA SER A 4 12.52 0.31 8.91
C SER A 4 11.56 0.72 7.79
N VAL A 5 10.52 -0.09 7.58
CA VAL A 5 9.50 0.14 6.56
C VAL A 5 8.12 0.16 7.20
N LEU A 6 7.39 1.25 6.99
CA LEU A 6 5.98 1.36 7.35
C LEU A 6 5.11 0.70 6.27
N VAL A 7 4.23 -0.24 6.67
CA VAL A 7 3.26 -0.88 5.76
C VAL A 7 1.85 -0.62 6.29
N THR A 8 1.08 0.21 5.60
CA THR A 8 -0.30 0.50 6.03
C THR A 8 -1.25 -0.63 5.67
N GLY A 9 -2.20 -0.95 6.57
CA GLY A 9 -3.16 -2.05 6.37
C GLY A 9 -2.49 -3.43 6.33
N SER A 10 -1.52 -3.67 7.21
CA SER A 10 -0.65 -4.85 7.19
C SER A 10 -1.10 -6.00 8.10
N SER A 11 -2.29 -5.92 8.70
CA SER A 11 -2.82 -7.00 9.55
C SER A 11 -3.30 -8.23 8.78
N ARG A 12 -3.60 -8.10 7.48
CA ARG A 12 -4.13 -9.19 6.64
C ARG A 12 -3.86 -8.98 5.14
N GLY A 13 -4.19 -9.99 4.34
CA GLY A 13 -4.18 -9.93 2.87
C GLY A 13 -2.83 -9.49 2.30
N ILE A 14 -2.86 -8.64 1.28
CA ILE A 14 -1.68 -8.14 0.57
C ILE A 14 -0.72 -7.42 1.53
N GLY A 15 -1.24 -6.60 2.45
CA GLY A 15 -0.40 -5.86 3.40
C GLY A 15 0.37 -6.78 4.34
N ARG A 16 -0.23 -7.88 4.83
CA ARG A 16 0.45 -8.90 5.63
C ARG A 16 1.55 -9.59 4.82
N ALA A 17 1.25 -10.01 3.60
CA ALA A 17 2.23 -10.67 2.73
C ALA A 17 3.42 -9.74 2.43
N ILE A 18 3.17 -8.45 2.18
CA ILE A 18 4.22 -7.45 2.00
C ILE A 18 5.08 -7.32 3.26
N ALA A 19 4.46 -7.18 4.44
CA ALA A 19 5.19 -7.03 5.70
C ALA A 19 6.12 -8.22 5.97
N LEU A 20 5.62 -9.44 5.82
CA LEU A 20 6.40 -10.67 5.99
C LEU A 20 7.52 -10.79 4.95
N ARG A 21 7.24 -10.48 3.69
CA ARG A 21 8.24 -10.56 2.62
C ARG A 21 9.38 -9.55 2.82
N LEU A 22 9.07 -8.34 3.28
CA LEU A 22 10.07 -7.32 3.59
C LEU A 22 10.89 -7.70 4.84
N ALA A 23 10.26 -8.29 5.87
CA ALA A 23 10.97 -8.82 7.03
C ALA A 23 11.96 -9.91 6.63
N GLN A 24 11.58 -10.86 5.77
CA GLN A 24 12.47 -11.88 5.21
C GLN A 24 13.64 -11.28 4.42
N ALA A 25 13.43 -10.11 3.80
CA ALA A 25 14.48 -9.39 3.07
C ALA A 25 15.41 -8.56 4.00
N GLY A 26 15.15 -8.56 5.32
CA GLY A 26 16.05 -7.96 6.32
C GLY A 26 15.61 -6.59 6.83
N TYR A 27 14.43 -6.10 6.46
CA TYR A 27 13.88 -4.85 7.00
C TYR A 27 13.21 -5.06 8.36
N ASP A 28 13.26 -4.05 9.21
CA ASP A 28 12.39 -3.94 10.38
C ASP A 28 11.03 -3.35 9.94
N ILE A 29 9.94 -3.79 10.54
CA ILE A 29 8.60 -3.48 10.03
C ILE A 29 7.81 -2.65 11.02
N VAL A 30 7.19 -1.59 10.52
CA VAL A 30 6.16 -0.85 11.22
C VAL A 30 4.82 -1.27 10.62
N LEU A 31 4.11 -2.09 11.38
CA LEU A 31 2.79 -2.58 11.02
C LEU A 31 1.74 -1.51 11.33
N HIS A 32 0.71 -1.45 10.53
CA HIS A 32 -0.43 -0.57 10.79
C HIS A 32 -1.75 -1.30 10.61
N CYS A 33 -2.69 -1.01 11.51
CA CYS A 33 -4.09 -1.39 11.38
C CYS A 33 -5.01 -0.26 11.84
N ARG A 34 -6.23 -0.20 11.29
CA ARG A 34 -7.32 0.64 11.81
C ARG A 34 -8.03 -0.06 12.95
N SER A 35 -8.42 -1.29 12.70
CA SER A 35 -9.04 -2.25 13.61
C SER A 35 -8.35 -3.60 13.43
N GLY A 36 -8.61 -4.58 14.28
CA GLY A 36 -7.94 -5.88 14.18
C GLY A 36 -6.51 -5.83 14.75
N LEU A 37 -6.36 -5.22 15.93
CA LEU A 37 -5.07 -5.15 16.63
C LEU A 37 -4.51 -6.56 16.90
N ALA A 38 -5.35 -7.52 17.25
CA ALA A 38 -4.93 -8.91 17.49
C ALA A 38 -4.28 -9.52 16.23
N ASP A 39 -4.86 -9.30 15.05
CA ASP A 39 -4.28 -9.78 13.79
C ASP A 39 -2.93 -9.12 13.51
N ALA A 40 -2.81 -7.81 13.78
CA ALA A 40 -1.55 -7.09 13.59
C ALA A 40 -0.46 -7.57 14.58
N GLU A 41 -0.82 -7.87 15.83
CA GLU A 41 0.11 -8.44 16.82
C GLU A 41 0.52 -9.87 16.45
N ALA A 42 -0.36 -10.66 15.84
CA ALA A 42 0.01 -11.98 15.31
C ALA A 42 1.04 -11.85 14.17
N VAL A 43 0.85 -10.90 13.23
CA VAL A 43 1.84 -10.62 12.17
C VAL A 43 3.16 -10.13 12.76
N LYS A 44 3.11 -9.31 13.82
CA LYS A 44 4.32 -8.88 14.54
C LYS A 44 5.07 -10.07 15.10
N ALA A 45 4.39 -11.00 15.77
CA ALA A 45 5.02 -12.21 16.29
C ALA A 45 5.67 -13.07 15.19
N ASP A 46 5.00 -13.21 14.01
CA ASP A 46 5.57 -13.88 12.85
C ASP A 46 6.89 -13.22 12.39
N ILE A 47 6.94 -11.88 12.36
CA ILE A 47 8.12 -11.11 11.97
C ILE A 47 9.24 -11.24 13.01
N GLU A 48 8.91 -11.22 14.30
CA GLU A 48 9.88 -11.40 15.38
C GLU A 48 10.48 -12.81 15.36
N ALA A 49 9.69 -13.82 14.98
CA ALA A 49 10.19 -15.19 14.76
C ALA A 49 11.19 -15.29 13.59
N LEU A 50 11.14 -14.35 12.62
CA LEU A 50 12.16 -14.21 11.56
C LEU A 50 13.42 -13.47 12.03
N GLY A 51 13.51 -13.09 13.30
CA GLY A 51 14.64 -12.35 13.86
C GLY A 51 14.66 -10.85 13.49
N ARG A 52 13.50 -10.29 13.12
CA ARG A 52 13.37 -8.86 12.80
C ARG A 52 12.56 -8.15 13.88
N HIS A 53 12.78 -6.83 13.99
CA HIS A 53 11.96 -6.01 14.89
C HIS A 53 10.68 -5.58 14.19
N ALA A 54 9.56 -5.66 14.94
CA ALA A 54 8.30 -5.13 14.48
C ALA A 54 7.57 -4.37 15.58
N ARG A 55 6.80 -3.35 15.20
CA ARG A 55 5.88 -2.61 16.08
C ARG A 55 4.58 -2.32 15.35
N VAL A 56 3.52 -2.14 16.10
CA VAL A 56 2.18 -1.90 15.57
C VAL A 56 1.75 -0.47 15.89
N LEU A 57 1.29 0.25 14.87
CA LEU A 57 0.62 1.53 15.00
C LEU A 57 -0.86 1.36 14.65
N GLN A 58 -1.74 1.83 15.52
CA GLN A 58 -3.19 1.75 15.31
C GLN A 58 -3.78 3.14 15.11
N PHE A 59 -4.29 3.42 13.91
CA PHE A 59 -4.99 4.66 13.56
C PHE A 59 -5.86 4.47 12.31
N ASP A 60 -6.73 5.43 12.02
CA ASP A 60 -7.46 5.48 10.74
C ASP A 60 -6.69 6.40 9.77
N VAL A 61 -6.32 5.89 8.59
CA VAL A 61 -5.60 6.68 7.58
C VAL A 61 -6.43 7.85 7.03
N SER A 62 -7.75 7.83 7.21
CA SER A 62 -8.64 8.94 6.85
C SER A 62 -8.65 10.07 7.89
N ASP A 63 -8.20 9.80 9.12
CA ASP A 63 -8.07 10.79 10.19
C ASP A 63 -6.68 11.46 10.12
N ARG A 64 -6.66 12.66 9.54
CA ARG A 64 -5.43 13.44 9.35
C ARG A 64 -4.74 13.81 10.66
N ALA A 65 -5.50 14.12 11.69
CA ALA A 65 -4.94 14.53 12.97
C ALA A 65 -4.29 13.34 13.69
N ALA A 66 -4.97 12.19 13.70
CA ALA A 66 -4.44 10.95 14.25
C ALA A 66 -3.17 10.49 13.49
N CYS A 67 -3.22 10.48 12.15
CA CYS A 67 -2.05 10.15 11.32
C CYS A 67 -0.84 11.01 11.70
N LYS A 68 -1.03 12.34 11.75
CA LYS A 68 0.04 13.26 12.09
C LYS A 68 0.60 12.96 13.47
N ALA A 69 -0.23 12.93 14.49
CA ALA A 69 0.21 12.77 15.88
C ALA A 69 0.98 11.46 16.10
N ILE A 70 0.44 10.34 15.59
CA ILE A 70 1.02 9.01 15.81
C ILE A 70 2.31 8.82 15.00
N LEU A 71 2.34 9.25 13.74
CA LEU A 71 3.50 9.08 12.89
C LEU A 71 4.66 10.00 13.28
N GLU A 72 4.39 11.26 13.69
CA GLU A 72 5.41 12.16 14.22
C GLU A 72 6.02 11.59 15.52
N ALA A 73 5.20 11.11 16.45
CA ALA A 73 5.67 10.49 17.69
C ALA A 73 6.51 9.22 17.45
N ASP A 74 6.11 8.39 16.48
CA ASP A 74 6.88 7.20 16.12
C ASP A 74 8.25 7.56 15.51
N VAL A 75 8.27 8.54 14.61
CA VAL A 75 9.51 9.03 13.99
C VAL A 75 10.43 9.70 15.02
N ASP A 76 9.88 10.45 15.96
CA ASP A 76 10.66 11.10 17.02
C ASP A 76 11.32 10.06 17.94
N THR A 77 10.63 8.94 18.19
CA THR A 77 11.13 7.88 19.07
C THR A 77 12.10 6.93 18.38
N HIS A 78 11.81 6.55 17.12
CA HIS A 78 12.51 5.46 16.42
C HIS A 78 13.32 5.91 15.20
N GLY A 79 13.22 7.18 14.83
CA GLY A 79 13.89 7.74 13.66
C GLY A 79 13.08 7.59 12.37
N ALA A 80 13.58 8.21 11.31
CA ALA A 80 12.90 8.26 10.03
C ALA A 80 12.89 6.91 9.31
N TYR A 81 11.77 6.57 8.70
CA TYR A 81 11.63 5.36 7.89
C TYR A 81 12.57 5.35 6.68
N TYR A 82 13.05 4.16 6.34
CA TYR A 82 13.65 3.90 5.03
C TYR A 82 12.60 3.90 3.95
N GLY A 83 11.47 3.28 4.22
CA GLY A 83 10.42 3.14 3.23
C GLY A 83 9.00 3.21 3.78
N VAL A 84 8.07 3.51 2.89
CA VAL A 84 6.64 3.52 3.18
C VAL A 84 5.89 2.77 2.08
N VAL A 85 5.07 1.80 2.49
CA VAL A 85 4.13 1.11 1.60
C VAL A 85 2.71 1.54 1.96
N LEU A 86 2.09 2.28 1.06
CA LEU A 86 0.70 2.71 1.17
C LEU A 86 -0.22 1.63 0.59
N ASN A 87 -0.65 0.71 1.47
CA ASN A 87 -1.50 -0.42 1.09
C ASN A 87 -2.93 -0.30 1.66
N ALA A 88 -3.13 0.42 2.77
CA ALA A 88 -4.46 0.60 3.33
C ALA A 88 -5.45 1.13 2.30
N GLY A 89 -6.60 0.50 2.21
CA GLY A 89 -7.66 0.89 1.28
C GLY A 89 -8.91 0.05 1.48
N LEU A 90 -10.01 0.53 0.93
CA LEU A 90 -11.30 -0.16 0.93
C LEU A 90 -12.04 0.07 -0.39
N THR A 91 -13.04 -0.77 -0.65
CA THR A 91 -14.01 -0.61 -1.74
C THR A 91 -15.42 -0.38 -1.18
N ARG A 92 -16.24 0.29 -1.95
CA ARG A 92 -17.69 0.41 -1.81
C ARG A 92 -18.26 0.35 -3.21
N ASP A 93 -18.56 -0.86 -3.64
CA ASP A 93 -18.94 -1.13 -5.02
C ASP A 93 -20.44 -0.91 -5.20
N GLY A 94 -20.84 -0.32 -6.31
CA GLY A 94 -22.22 -0.05 -6.66
C GLY A 94 -22.33 0.63 -8.03
N ALA A 95 -23.48 0.46 -8.69
CA ALA A 95 -23.76 1.21 -9.91
C ALA A 95 -23.79 2.71 -9.62
N PHE A 96 -23.21 3.54 -10.46
CA PHE A 96 -23.03 4.97 -10.19
C PHE A 96 -24.30 5.69 -9.75
N PRO A 97 -25.49 5.47 -10.35
CA PRO A 97 -26.72 6.12 -9.89
C PRO A 97 -27.20 5.69 -8.51
N ALA A 98 -26.71 4.55 -7.98
CA ALA A 98 -27.07 4.01 -6.68
C ALA A 98 -25.95 4.19 -5.64
N LEU A 99 -24.81 4.74 -6.04
CA LEU A 99 -23.69 5.00 -5.15
C LEU A 99 -24.04 6.16 -4.22
N SER A 100 -23.99 5.93 -2.91
CA SER A 100 -24.26 6.98 -1.92
C SER A 100 -23.10 7.97 -1.81
N GLU A 101 -23.38 9.18 -1.32
CA GLU A 101 -22.35 10.18 -1.01
C GLU A 101 -21.37 9.64 0.04
N ASP A 102 -21.87 8.92 1.04
CA ASP A 102 -21.02 8.31 2.08
C ASP A 102 -20.08 7.24 1.50
N ASP A 103 -20.54 6.41 0.56
CA ASP A 103 -19.72 5.40 -0.10
C ASP A 103 -18.64 6.05 -0.99
N TRP A 104 -18.98 7.14 -1.65
CA TRP A 104 -18.00 7.93 -2.39
C TRP A 104 -16.96 8.51 -1.44
N ASP A 105 -17.41 9.22 -0.41
CA ASP A 105 -16.56 9.94 0.52
C ASP A 105 -15.61 9.02 1.30
N VAL A 106 -16.12 7.90 1.84
CA VAL A 106 -15.28 6.99 2.62
C VAL A 106 -14.18 6.35 1.78
N VAL A 107 -14.46 6.05 0.50
CA VAL A 107 -13.44 5.53 -0.44
C VAL A 107 -12.40 6.59 -0.76
N MET A 108 -12.81 7.81 -1.08
CA MET A 108 -11.88 8.90 -1.39
C MET A 108 -11.01 9.27 -0.19
N ARG A 109 -11.61 9.43 0.99
CA ARG A 109 -10.88 9.77 2.22
C ARG A 109 -9.88 8.68 2.63
N THR A 110 -10.27 7.41 2.54
CA THR A 110 -9.37 6.31 2.92
C THR A 110 -8.28 6.11 1.88
N ASN A 111 -8.65 5.96 0.60
CA ASN A 111 -7.71 5.52 -0.43
C ASN A 111 -6.83 6.67 -0.95
N LEU A 112 -7.39 7.89 -1.11
CA LEU A 112 -6.68 9.02 -1.71
C LEU A 112 -6.14 9.99 -0.66
N ASP A 113 -6.98 10.48 0.26
CA ASP A 113 -6.49 11.38 1.31
C ASP A 113 -5.51 10.67 2.23
N GLY A 114 -5.66 9.35 2.44
CA GLY A 114 -4.72 8.52 3.18
C GLY A 114 -3.28 8.60 2.65
N PHE A 115 -3.08 8.81 1.34
CA PHE A 115 -1.77 9.09 0.76
C PHE A 115 -1.12 10.33 1.39
N TYR A 116 -1.85 11.44 1.41
CA TYR A 116 -1.36 12.68 2.01
C TYR A 116 -1.20 12.53 3.52
N ASN A 117 -2.21 11.98 4.21
CA ASN A 117 -2.25 11.89 5.66
C ASN A 117 -1.09 11.07 6.23
N VAL A 118 -0.70 9.99 5.53
CA VAL A 118 0.41 9.13 5.95
C VAL A 118 1.77 9.69 5.53
N LEU A 119 1.91 10.16 4.28
CA LEU A 119 3.22 10.58 3.79
C LEU A 119 3.65 11.95 4.31
N HIS A 120 2.74 12.89 4.49
CA HIS A 120 3.08 14.26 4.85
C HIS A 120 3.88 14.36 6.16
N PRO A 121 3.48 13.73 7.27
CA PRO A 121 4.23 13.81 8.54
C PRO A 121 5.62 13.16 8.49
N VAL A 122 5.81 12.12 7.66
CA VAL A 122 7.06 11.36 7.58
C VAL A 122 8.01 11.86 6.48
N MET A 123 7.54 12.71 5.58
CA MET A 123 8.30 13.13 4.40
C MET A 123 9.55 13.92 4.74
N MET A 124 9.43 14.95 5.57
CA MET A 124 10.60 15.76 5.94
C MET A 124 11.65 14.97 6.72
N PRO A 125 11.29 14.11 7.70
CA PRO A 125 12.22 13.17 8.30
C PRO A 125 12.96 12.29 7.29
N MET A 126 12.25 11.68 6.31
CA MET A 126 12.87 10.89 5.26
C MET A 126 13.87 11.70 4.42
N ILE A 127 13.52 12.93 4.05
CA ILE A 127 14.42 13.83 3.27
C ILE A 127 15.66 14.22 4.09
N ARG A 128 15.48 14.56 5.36
CA ARG A 128 16.56 14.99 6.27
C ARG A 128 17.57 13.88 6.54
N ARG A 129 17.17 12.63 6.41
CA ARG A 129 18.06 11.46 6.53
C ARG A 129 19.20 11.49 5.49
N ARG A 130 19.04 12.19 4.38
CA ARG A 130 20.02 12.30 3.25
C ARG A 130 20.53 10.96 2.73
N ALA A 131 19.73 9.92 2.88
CA ALA A 131 20.00 8.56 2.42
C ALA A 131 18.91 8.10 1.44
N ALA A 132 19.12 6.98 0.79
CA ALA A 132 18.14 6.40 -0.12
C ALA A 132 16.84 6.09 0.62
N GLY A 133 15.70 6.28 -0.04
CA GLY A 133 14.38 5.96 0.49
C GLY A 133 13.48 5.36 -0.60
N ARG A 134 12.38 4.74 -0.17
CA ARG A 134 11.44 4.05 -1.06
C ARG A 134 10.00 4.34 -0.65
N ILE A 135 9.17 4.67 -1.62
CA ILE A 135 7.72 4.79 -1.44
C ILE A 135 7.04 3.92 -2.49
N VAL A 136 6.17 3.03 -2.04
CA VAL A 136 5.38 2.17 -2.92
C VAL A 136 3.91 2.33 -2.59
N CYS A 137 3.10 2.69 -3.58
CA CYS A 137 1.65 2.82 -3.45
C CYS A 137 0.97 1.59 -4.06
N ILE A 138 0.15 0.89 -3.29
CA ILE A 138 -0.69 -0.18 -3.82
C ILE A 138 -1.93 0.43 -4.44
N THR A 139 -1.94 0.44 -5.77
CA THR A 139 -3.04 0.92 -6.59
C THR A 139 -3.97 -0.23 -6.96
N SER A 140 -4.42 -0.34 -8.19
CA SER A 140 -5.23 -1.44 -8.71
C SER A 140 -5.28 -1.38 -10.23
N VAL A 141 -5.54 -2.50 -10.86
CA VAL A 141 -5.96 -2.54 -12.27
C VAL A 141 -7.17 -1.64 -12.52
N SER A 142 -8.10 -1.53 -11.55
CA SER A 142 -9.26 -0.62 -11.64
C SER A 142 -8.85 0.86 -11.75
N GLY A 143 -7.69 1.24 -11.24
CA GLY A 143 -7.13 2.59 -11.43
C GLY A 143 -6.46 2.79 -12.79
N LEU A 144 -6.19 1.72 -13.54
CA LEU A 144 -5.59 1.77 -14.88
C LEU A 144 -6.64 1.81 -15.98
N ILE A 145 -7.62 0.89 -15.94
CA ILE A 145 -8.59 0.69 -17.01
C ILE A 145 -10.04 1.02 -16.62
N GLY A 146 -10.28 1.34 -15.33
CA GLY A 146 -11.63 1.43 -14.77
C GLY A 146 -12.25 0.05 -14.54
N ASN A 147 -13.30 0.00 -13.72
CA ASN A 147 -14.08 -1.21 -13.53
C ASN A 147 -15.54 -0.86 -13.27
N ARG A 148 -16.46 -1.62 -13.88
CA ARG A 148 -17.90 -1.42 -13.69
C ARG A 148 -18.27 -1.55 -12.21
N GLY A 149 -19.06 -0.62 -11.71
CA GLY A 149 -19.49 -0.61 -10.31
C GLY A 149 -18.43 -0.04 -9.32
N GLN A 150 -17.27 0.42 -9.82
CA GLN A 150 -16.16 0.91 -9.00
C GLN A 150 -15.74 2.34 -9.37
N VAL A 151 -16.68 3.24 -9.65
CA VAL A 151 -16.32 4.60 -10.10
C VAL A 151 -15.51 5.34 -9.03
N ASN A 152 -15.92 5.28 -7.75
CA ASN A 152 -15.21 5.83 -6.61
C ASN A 152 -13.82 5.18 -6.41
N TYR A 153 -13.77 3.86 -6.40
CA TYR A 153 -12.53 3.10 -6.21
C TYR A 153 -11.54 3.36 -7.36
N SER A 154 -12.01 3.27 -8.61
CA SER A 154 -11.19 3.55 -9.79
C SER A 154 -10.65 4.98 -9.77
N ALA A 155 -11.49 5.96 -9.43
CA ALA A 155 -11.07 7.36 -9.30
C ALA A 155 -9.99 7.51 -8.22
N SER A 156 -10.18 6.91 -7.03
CA SER A 156 -9.22 6.99 -5.94
C SER A 156 -7.86 6.35 -6.32
N LYS A 157 -7.88 5.18 -6.96
CA LYS A 157 -6.65 4.46 -7.37
C LYS A 157 -5.94 5.12 -8.55
N ALA A 158 -6.68 5.73 -9.49
CA ALA A 158 -6.11 6.56 -10.55
C ALA A 158 -5.50 7.85 -9.97
N GLY A 159 -6.16 8.48 -9.01
CA GLY A 159 -5.64 9.64 -8.27
C GLY A 159 -4.31 9.35 -7.57
N LEU A 160 -4.17 8.17 -6.93
CA LEU A 160 -2.91 7.71 -6.34
C LEU A 160 -1.77 7.64 -7.37
N ILE A 161 -2.05 7.14 -8.58
CA ILE A 161 -1.06 7.07 -9.65
C ILE A 161 -0.57 8.48 -10.03
N GLY A 162 -1.48 9.43 -10.16
CA GLY A 162 -1.16 10.84 -10.45
C GLY A 162 -0.30 11.45 -9.34
N ALA A 163 -0.73 11.29 -8.07
CA ALA A 163 -0.02 11.80 -6.90
C ALA A 163 1.39 11.20 -6.77
N ALA A 164 1.53 9.88 -6.90
CA ALA A 164 2.81 9.19 -6.85
C ALA A 164 3.77 9.66 -7.95
N LYS A 165 3.26 9.85 -9.18
CA LYS A 165 4.06 10.36 -10.30
C LYS A 165 4.56 11.79 -10.11
N ALA A 166 3.75 12.66 -9.50
CA ALA A 166 4.15 14.02 -9.16
C ALA A 166 5.21 14.02 -8.06
N LEU A 167 4.96 13.29 -6.97
CA LEU A 167 5.88 13.19 -5.84
C LEU A 167 7.25 12.59 -6.25
N ALA A 168 7.27 11.66 -7.20
CA ALA A 168 8.50 11.07 -7.72
C ALA A 168 9.44 12.13 -8.35
N ILE A 169 8.88 13.14 -9.01
CA ILE A 169 9.66 14.23 -9.60
C ILE A 169 10.30 15.10 -8.50
N GLU A 170 9.55 15.40 -7.45
CA GLU A 170 10.02 16.23 -6.34
C GLU A 170 11.16 15.55 -5.55
N LEU A 171 11.05 14.22 -5.38
CA LEU A 171 11.94 13.45 -4.52
C LEU A 171 13.16 12.84 -5.24
N GLY A 172 13.20 12.85 -6.56
CA GLY A 172 14.26 12.20 -7.32
C GLY A 172 15.66 12.67 -6.93
N LYS A 173 15.87 13.99 -6.75
CA LYS A 173 17.16 14.55 -6.29
C LYS A 173 17.52 14.16 -4.84
N ARG A 174 16.56 13.61 -4.09
CA ARG A 174 16.76 13.13 -2.69
C ARG A 174 17.08 11.65 -2.61
N ARG A 175 17.22 10.96 -3.74
CA ARG A 175 17.39 9.51 -3.83
C ARG A 175 16.24 8.72 -3.21
N ILE A 176 15.03 9.30 -3.19
CA ILE A 176 13.81 8.66 -2.76
C ILE A 176 13.01 8.33 -4.02
N THR A 177 12.78 7.05 -4.27
CA THR A 177 11.96 6.60 -5.40
C THR A 177 10.50 6.48 -4.98
N VAL A 178 9.59 6.78 -5.90
CA VAL A 178 8.14 6.63 -5.68
C VAL A 178 7.56 5.86 -6.84
N ASN A 179 6.98 4.71 -6.56
CA ASN A 179 6.38 3.81 -7.56
C ASN A 179 5.02 3.32 -7.12
N CYS A 180 4.24 2.82 -8.05
CA CYS A 180 2.98 2.15 -7.83
C CYS A 180 3.10 0.66 -8.18
N VAL A 181 2.41 -0.19 -7.42
CA VAL A 181 2.09 -1.56 -7.82
C VAL A 181 0.59 -1.61 -8.05
N ALA A 182 0.17 -2.13 -9.20
CA ALA A 182 -1.24 -2.23 -9.60
C ALA A 182 -1.65 -3.72 -9.66
N PRO A 183 -2.15 -4.30 -8.54
CA PRO A 183 -2.65 -5.66 -8.54
C PRO A 183 -3.90 -5.81 -9.42
N GLY A 184 -4.05 -6.99 -10.02
CA GLY A 184 -5.29 -7.43 -10.63
C GLY A 184 -6.19 -8.16 -9.64
N LEU A 185 -6.79 -9.26 -10.08
CA LEU A 185 -7.59 -10.14 -9.23
C LEU A 185 -6.66 -10.99 -8.36
N ILE A 186 -6.63 -10.70 -7.06
CA ILE A 186 -5.77 -11.38 -6.08
C ILE A 186 -6.63 -12.16 -5.10
N ASP A 187 -6.24 -13.40 -4.84
CA ASP A 187 -6.91 -14.28 -3.88
C ASP A 187 -6.70 -13.76 -2.44
N THR A 188 -7.71 -13.07 -1.96
CA THR A 188 -7.74 -12.51 -0.60
C THR A 188 -9.15 -12.63 -0.04
N ALA A 189 -9.28 -12.59 1.29
CA ALA A 189 -10.57 -12.54 1.98
C ALA A 189 -11.43 -11.28 1.67
N MET A 190 -10.94 -10.38 0.82
CA MET A 190 -11.70 -9.21 0.34
C MET A 190 -12.55 -9.51 -0.91
N LEU A 191 -12.40 -10.68 -1.51
CA LEU A 191 -13.25 -11.08 -2.63
C LEU A 191 -14.66 -11.34 -2.10
N ASP A 192 -15.63 -10.61 -2.65
CA ASP A 192 -17.06 -10.86 -2.40
C ASP A 192 -17.43 -12.21 -3.02
N GLU A 193 -18.20 -13.04 -2.32
CA GLU A 193 -18.68 -14.33 -2.78
C GLU A 193 -19.54 -14.21 -4.08
N ASN A 194 -20.09 -13.02 -4.35
CA ASN A 194 -20.88 -12.74 -5.54
C ASN A 194 -20.05 -12.33 -6.78
N VAL A 195 -18.73 -12.21 -6.65
CA VAL A 195 -17.86 -11.88 -7.80
C VAL A 195 -17.82 -13.08 -8.75
N PRO A 196 -18.14 -12.92 -10.04
CA PRO A 196 -18.09 -14.02 -11.03
C PRO A 196 -16.64 -14.35 -11.38
N VAL A 197 -15.92 -14.96 -10.44
CA VAL A 197 -14.47 -15.25 -10.52
C VAL A 197 -14.13 -16.03 -11.79
N GLU A 198 -14.94 -17.03 -12.16
CA GLU A 198 -14.70 -17.85 -13.37
C GLU A 198 -14.75 -17.01 -14.66
N GLU A 199 -15.66 -16.03 -14.73
CA GLU A 199 -15.77 -15.16 -15.91
C GLU A 199 -14.60 -14.16 -15.96
N LEU A 200 -14.21 -13.62 -14.82
CA LEU A 200 -13.07 -12.72 -14.72
C LEU A 200 -11.75 -13.44 -15.05
N MET A 201 -11.58 -14.68 -14.62
CA MET A 201 -10.40 -15.47 -14.95
C MET A 201 -10.23 -15.70 -16.46
N LYS A 202 -11.32 -15.80 -17.21
CA LYS A 202 -11.26 -15.93 -18.69
C LYS A 202 -10.65 -14.70 -19.37
N MET A 203 -10.75 -13.53 -18.75
CA MET A 203 -10.16 -12.28 -19.25
C MET A 203 -8.68 -12.13 -18.89
N ILE A 204 -8.20 -12.91 -17.93
CA ILE A 204 -6.81 -12.87 -17.48
C ILE A 204 -5.99 -13.85 -18.35
N PRO A 205 -4.97 -13.39 -19.11
CA PRO A 205 -4.14 -14.29 -19.92
C PRO A 205 -3.50 -15.44 -19.13
N ALA A 206 -3.09 -15.19 -17.87
CA ALA A 206 -2.57 -16.24 -16.98
C ALA A 206 -3.63 -17.23 -16.49
N GLN A 207 -4.91 -17.00 -16.73
CA GLN A 207 -6.09 -17.85 -16.41
C GLN A 207 -6.14 -18.30 -14.94
N ARG A 208 -5.66 -17.44 -14.03
CA ARG A 208 -5.74 -17.66 -12.58
C ARG A 208 -5.75 -16.33 -11.84
N MET A 209 -6.18 -16.37 -10.61
CA MET A 209 -5.92 -15.28 -9.66
C MET A 209 -4.43 -15.21 -9.31
N GLY A 210 -3.97 -14.02 -9.02
CA GLY A 210 -2.67 -13.83 -8.37
C GLY A 210 -2.76 -14.10 -6.87
N THR A 211 -1.62 -14.26 -6.20
CA THR A 211 -1.54 -14.39 -4.74
C THR A 211 -1.01 -13.10 -4.11
N PRO A 212 -1.30 -12.87 -2.81
CA PRO A 212 -0.70 -11.76 -2.06
C PRO A 212 0.84 -11.77 -2.10
N GLU A 213 1.45 -12.95 -2.14
CA GLU A 213 2.90 -13.13 -2.19
C GLU A 213 3.50 -12.67 -3.52
N GLU A 214 2.78 -12.82 -4.63
CA GLU A 214 3.21 -12.31 -5.95
C GLU A 214 3.24 -10.77 -5.95
N VAL A 215 2.25 -10.14 -5.33
CA VAL A 215 2.26 -8.68 -5.13
C VAL A 215 3.40 -8.26 -4.20
N ALA A 216 3.60 -9.00 -3.10
CA ALA A 216 4.68 -8.74 -2.15
C ALA A 216 6.07 -8.88 -2.78
N GLY A 217 6.24 -9.81 -3.72
CA GLY A 217 7.48 -9.95 -4.51
C GLY A 217 7.81 -8.69 -5.31
N ALA A 218 6.83 -8.13 -6.00
CA ALA A 218 6.98 -6.88 -6.75
C ALA A 218 7.30 -5.69 -5.84
N VAL A 219 6.63 -5.58 -4.69
CA VAL A 219 6.92 -4.54 -3.69
C VAL A 219 8.33 -4.71 -3.14
N ASN A 220 8.74 -5.91 -2.80
CA ASN A 220 10.10 -6.18 -2.29
C ASN A 220 11.18 -5.76 -3.30
N PHE A 221 10.98 -6.05 -4.58
CA PHE A 221 11.89 -5.59 -5.63
C PHE A 221 11.97 -4.05 -5.66
N LEU A 222 10.85 -3.35 -5.66
CA LEU A 222 10.82 -1.88 -5.68
C LEU A 222 11.39 -1.25 -4.40
N MET A 223 11.37 -1.97 -3.27
CA MET A 223 11.98 -1.54 -2.01
C MET A 223 13.50 -1.79 -1.96
N SER A 224 14.02 -2.67 -2.81
CA SER A 224 15.44 -3.07 -2.82
C SER A 224 16.38 -2.01 -3.41
N ALA A 225 17.67 -2.22 -3.26
CA ALA A 225 18.72 -1.42 -3.90
C ALA A 225 18.74 -1.58 -5.43
N GLU A 226 18.29 -2.73 -5.94
CA GLU A 226 18.24 -3.04 -7.37
C GLU A 226 17.29 -2.09 -8.13
N ALA A 227 16.23 -1.61 -7.46
CA ALA A 227 15.28 -0.65 -8.02
C ALA A 227 15.69 0.83 -7.82
N SER A 228 16.95 1.11 -7.50
CA SER A 228 17.40 2.48 -7.17
C SER A 228 17.25 3.50 -8.30
N TYR A 229 17.16 3.06 -9.55
CA TYR A 229 16.92 3.91 -10.72
C TYR A 229 15.49 3.80 -11.28
N ILE A 230 14.63 3.06 -10.59
CA ILE A 230 13.21 2.88 -10.96
C ILE A 230 12.37 3.82 -10.10
N THR A 231 11.79 4.83 -10.72
CA THR A 231 10.88 5.78 -10.07
C THR A 231 9.79 6.24 -11.04
N ARG A 232 8.65 6.70 -10.53
CA ARG A 232 7.52 7.21 -11.33
C ARG A 232 6.83 6.11 -12.16
N GLN A 233 7.08 4.84 -11.85
CA GLN A 233 6.52 3.71 -12.60
C GLN A 233 5.25 3.17 -11.96
N VAL A 234 4.43 2.52 -12.77
CA VAL A 234 3.31 1.69 -12.34
C VAL A 234 3.59 0.28 -12.81
N LEU A 235 3.87 -0.61 -11.87
CA LEU A 235 4.11 -2.03 -12.13
C LEU A 235 2.81 -2.82 -11.96
N ALA A 236 2.27 -3.30 -13.06
CA ALA A 236 1.08 -4.14 -13.03
C ALA A 236 1.44 -5.58 -12.59
N VAL A 237 0.67 -6.12 -11.64
CA VAL A 237 0.76 -7.51 -11.16
C VAL A 237 -0.63 -8.12 -11.31
N ASN A 238 -1.00 -8.47 -12.54
CA ASN A 238 -2.39 -8.76 -12.91
C ASN A 238 -2.56 -9.93 -13.90
N GLY A 239 -1.51 -10.74 -14.11
CA GLY A 239 -1.57 -11.89 -15.01
C GLY A 239 -1.75 -11.53 -16.49
N GLY A 240 -1.47 -10.28 -16.86
CA GLY A 240 -1.62 -9.78 -18.24
C GLY A 240 -3.01 -9.22 -18.55
N LEU A 241 -3.82 -8.89 -17.54
CA LEU A 241 -5.18 -8.35 -17.71
C LEU A 241 -5.16 -6.98 -18.42
N CYS A 242 -4.11 -6.17 -18.23
CA CYS A 242 -3.89 -4.91 -18.96
C CYS A 242 -2.39 -4.56 -19.00
#